data_c18a504f4486cd6b44fddffad8fcb282
#
_entry.id   c18a504f4486cd6b44fddffad8fcb282
#
_cell.length_a   1.000
_cell.length_b   1.000
_cell.length_c   1.000
_cell.angle_alpha   90.00
_cell.angle_beta   90.00
_cell.angle_gamma   90.00
#
_symmetry.space_group_name_H-M   'P 1'
#
loop_
_entity.id
_entity.type
_entity.pdbx_description
1 polymer ?
#
loop_
_entity_poly.entity_id
_entity_poly.type
_entity_poly.pdbx_seq_one_letter_code
_entity_poly.pdbx_strand_id
1 'polypeptide(L)'
;MYKTLCIIALFFSKQLAAQDFPGYSSGNYTGVNGTFFNPANIADSRYSWDFNLVSLNTYVGNNQASFKLKNIGQTRGDSMLNQFIGKNAGLTKALVNVVVHGPSLMINTSKKSAIALTTRARVMMNANDIDAPLANQITDGSSGDISFPYTINSNANMSVGINGWTEYGFSYAMVITDKDKHFFKGGLTLKYLAGAANGYLNINSLKGTMDYDDIKEEAYLQNSTGNMQLGFGGINLDDFEPNQLLAFKSRGIGADIGFVYEFRPDYDKYRLDDNSWRNDMNKYKLRVGVALLDLGSLQYERDMQRSGAYNMDITGPEKWYVNELSDVAVDDLKNYFDTHPQYFTPGTANSEKKYKVALPSSLRVDADYHFNKGVYINVAGQLSLVNASGKAWNSY
;
A
#
# COMPACT_ATOMS: atom_id res chain seq x y z
N MET A 1 -24.88 21.17 -20.18
CA MET A 1 -24.43 19.83 -19.69
C MET A 1 -22.94 19.62 -19.70
N TYR A 2 -22.22 19.96 -20.79
CA TYR A 2 -20.74 19.75 -20.86
C TYR A 2 -19.91 20.65 -19.91
N LYS A 3 -20.36 21.90 -19.69
CA LYS A 3 -19.66 22.84 -18.76
C LYS A 3 -19.74 22.38 -17.30
N THR A 4 -20.83 21.72 -16.90
CA THR A 4 -21.02 21.21 -15.54
C THR A 4 -20.16 19.97 -15.29
N LEU A 5 -19.96 19.13 -16.31
CA LEU A 5 -19.09 17.94 -16.21
C LEU A 5 -17.60 18.32 -16.06
N CYS A 6 -17.15 19.37 -16.77
CA CYS A 6 -15.79 19.91 -16.63
C CYS A 6 -15.54 20.56 -15.26
N ILE A 7 -16.54 21.16 -14.64
CA ILE A 7 -16.43 21.76 -13.31
C ILE A 7 -16.37 20.67 -12.24
N ILE A 8 -17.14 19.58 -12.37
CA ILE A 8 -17.06 18.43 -11.46
C ILE A 8 -15.67 17.75 -11.55
N ALA A 9 -15.10 17.61 -12.75
CA ALA A 9 -13.75 17.07 -12.92
C ALA A 9 -12.66 17.94 -12.26
N LEU A 10 -12.83 19.26 -12.20
CA LEU A 10 -11.90 20.19 -11.56
C LEU A 10 -11.98 20.18 -10.02
N PHE A 11 -13.13 19.81 -9.43
CA PHE A 11 -13.25 19.68 -7.97
C PHE A 11 -12.62 18.40 -7.39
N PHE A 12 -12.41 17.35 -8.21
CA PHE A 12 -11.73 16.13 -7.81
C PHE A 12 -10.19 16.20 -7.95
N SER A 13 -9.63 17.32 -8.42
CA SER A 13 -8.20 17.44 -8.73
C SER A 13 -7.27 17.64 -7.52
N LYS A 14 -7.77 17.65 -6.28
CA LYS A 14 -6.94 17.90 -5.09
C LYS A 14 -6.26 16.67 -4.48
N GLN A 15 -6.53 15.46 -4.97
CA GLN A 15 -5.84 14.24 -4.55
C GLN A 15 -5.65 13.29 -5.74
N LEU A 16 -4.84 13.71 -6.71
CA LEU A 16 -4.33 12.78 -7.71
C LEU A 16 -3.13 12.05 -7.09
N ALA A 17 -3.42 11.01 -6.30
CA ALA A 17 -2.43 10.00 -5.99
C ALA A 17 -2.00 9.34 -7.31
N ALA A 18 -0.69 9.16 -7.52
CA ALA A 18 -0.18 8.49 -8.69
C ALA A 18 -0.77 7.08 -8.75
N GLN A 19 -1.46 6.75 -9.84
CA GLN A 19 -2.09 5.46 -10.03
C GLN A 19 -1.14 4.50 -10.75
N ASP A 20 -1.20 3.23 -10.39
CA ASP A 20 -0.52 2.16 -11.10
C ASP A 20 -0.96 2.14 -12.56
N PHE A 21 -0.01 2.33 -13.49
CA PHE A 21 -0.20 2.25 -14.94
C PHE A 21 -1.44 2.99 -15.47
N PRO A 22 -1.53 4.33 -15.31
CA PRO A 22 -2.67 5.10 -15.79
C PRO A 22 -2.88 4.91 -17.29
N GLY A 23 -4.14 4.66 -17.71
CA GLY A 23 -4.52 4.42 -19.10
C GLY A 23 -4.27 3.01 -19.61
N TYR A 24 -3.37 2.23 -18.98
CA TYR A 24 -3.12 0.84 -19.33
C TYR A 24 -4.05 -0.13 -18.56
N SER A 25 -4.35 0.18 -17.30
CA SER A 25 -5.02 -0.73 -16.37
C SER A 25 -6.48 -1.07 -16.71
N SER A 26 -7.14 -0.29 -17.55
CA SER A 26 -8.59 -0.37 -17.82
C SER A 26 -8.98 -0.79 -19.23
N GLY A 27 -8.03 -1.22 -20.07
CA GLY A 27 -8.32 -1.66 -21.43
C GLY A 27 -8.50 -3.17 -21.59
N ASN A 28 -8.91 -3.61 -22.79
CA ASN A 28 -8.93 -5.02 -23.18
C ASN A 28 -7.59 -5.49 -23.78
N TYR A 29 -6.57 -4.61 -23.76
CA TYR A 29 -5.19 -4.88 -24.22
C TYR A 29 -4.20 -5.05 -23.05
N THR A 30 -4.68 -5.23 -21.84
CA THR A 30 -3.85 -5.33 -20.63
C THR A 30 -3.17 -6.69 -20.47
N GLY A 31 -3.61 -7.70 -21.22
CA GLY A 31 -3.06 -9.05 -21.11
C GLY A 31 -3.15 -9.59 -19.69
N VAL A 32 -2.13 -10.35 -19.28
CA VAL A 32 -2.04 -10.95 -17.94
C VAL A 32 -1.97 -9.90 -16.82
N ASN A 33 -1.37 -8.73 -17.10
CA ASN A 33 -1.26 -7.66 -16.10
C ASN A 33 -2.62 -7.06 -15.72
N GLY A 34 -3.63 -7.23 -16.58
CA GLY A 34 -5.01 -6.82 -16.28
C GLY A 34 -5.61 -7.47 -15.05
N THR A 35 -5.13 -8.68 -14.66
CA THR A 35 -5.60 -9.39 -13.46
C THR A 35 -5.35 -8.62 -12.17
N PHE A 36 -4.26 -7.88 -12.10
CA PHE A 36 -3.87 -7.13 -10.90
C PHE A 36 -4.74 -5.90 -10.62
N PHE A 37 -5.50 -5.47 -11.62
CA PHE A 37 -6.40 -4.31 -11.49
C PHE A 37 -7.86 -4.72 -11.42
N ASN A 38 -8.23 -5.77 -12.17
CA ASN A 38 -9.56 -6.35 -12.17
C ASN A 38 -9.47 -7.73 -12.83
N PRO A 39 -9.72 -8.82 -12.11
CA PRO A 39 -9.60 -10.16 -12.69
C PRO A 39 -10.51 -10.40 -13.90
N ALA A 40 -11.62 -9.65 -14.06
CA ALA A 40 -12.48 -9.74 -15.23
C ALA A 40 -11.81 -9.26 -16.53
N ASN A 41 -10.69 -8.53 -16.46
CA ASN A 41 -10.02 -7.96 -17.64
C ASN A 41 -9.49 -9.03 -18.60
N ILE A 42 -9.14 -10.22 -18.11
CA ILE A 42 -8.61 -11.28 -18.96
C ILE A 42 -9.67 -11.95 -19.84
N ALA A 43 -10.96 -11.91 -19.48
CA ALA A 43 -12.02 -12.35 -20.37
C ALA A 43 -12.22 -11.36 -21.52
N ASP A 44 -12.52 -11.85 -22.73
CA ASP A 44 -12.60 -11.03 -23.97
C ASP A 44 -11.33 -10.18 -24.18
N SER A 45 -10.16 -10.72 -23.80
CA SER A 45 -8.86 -10.09 -24.08
C SER A 45 -8.58 -10.05 -25.59
N ARG A 46 -7.84 -9.04 -26.03
CA ARG A 46 -7.39 -8.94 -27.43
C ARG A 46 -6.22 -9.87 -27.73
N TYR A 47 -5.61 -10.45 -26.70
CA TYR A 47 -4.55 -11.46 -26.83
C TYR A 47 -5.11 -12.86 -26.57
N SER A 48 -4.77 -13.84 -27.43
CA SER A 48 -5.10 -15.25 -27.20
C SER A 48 -4.31 -15.82 -26.03
N TRP A 49 -3.10 -15.37 -25.86
CA TRP A 49 -2.23 -15.60 -24.73
C TRP A 49 -1.33 -14.38 -24.50
N ASP A 50 -0.86 -14.20 -23.29
CA ASP A 50 0.07 -13.15 -22.94
C ASP A 50 0.97 -13.61 -21.79
N PHE A 51 2.25 -13.25 -21.88
CA PHE A 51 3.26 -13.62 -20.90
C PHE A 51 4.04 -12.39 -20.44
N ASN A 52 4.02 -12.14 -19.15
CA ASN A 52 4.88 -11.16 -18.49
C ASN A 52 6.08 -11.88 -17.90
N LEU A 53 7.29 -11.49 -18.25
CA LEU A 53 8.51 -12.02 -17.65
C LEU A 53 8.80 -11.35 -16.30
N VAL A 54 8.91 -10.01 -16.34
CA VAL A 54 9.11 -9.18 -15.17
C VAL A 54 8.62 -7.77 -15.43
N SER A 55 7.99 -7.16 -14.45
CA SER A 55 7.73 -5.71 -14.44
C SER A 55 7.84 -5.16 -13.04
N LEU A 56 8.30 -3.92 -12.92
CA LEU A 56 8.48 -3.22 -11.65
C LEU A 56 7.54 -2.03 -11.59
N ASN A 57 6.87 -1.88 -10.45
CA ASN A 57 6.10 -0.71 -10.12
C ASN A 57 6.51 -0.20 -8.74
N THR A 58 6.70 1.10 -8.62
CA THR A 58 7.00 1.75 -7.34
C THR A 58 6.06 2.93 -7.17
N TYR A 59 5.40 2.97 -6.05
CA TYR A 59 4.53 4.06 -5.63
C TYR A 59 5.03 4.64 -4.32
N VAL A 60 5.08 5.97 -4.27
CA VAL A 60 5.45 6.73 -3.09
C VAL A 60 4.46 7.86 -2.91
N GLY A 61 3.85 7.93 -1.76
CA GLY A 61 2.88 8.96 -1.41
C GLY A 61 3.09 9.50 0.01
N ASN A 62 2.78 10.78 0.21
CA ASN A 62 2.72 11.41 1.53
C ASN A 62 1.77 12.61 1.49
N ASN A 63 1.40 13.14 2.66
CA ASN A 63 0.52 14.30 2.80
C ASN A 63 1.24 15.61 3.10
N GLN A 64 2.57 15.62 3.23
CA GLN A 64 3.35 16.79 3.68
C GLN A 64 4.25 17.39 2.60
N ALA A 65 4.80 16.57 1.71
CA ALA A 65 5.80 17.01 0.73
C ALA A 65 5.37 16.72 -0.71
N SER A 66 5.82 17.54 -1.63
CA SER A 66 5.67 17.31 -3.07
C SER A 66 7.04 17.08 -3.72
N PHE A 67 7.13 16.05 -4.57
CA PHE A 67 8.34 15.73 -5.32
C PHE A 67 8.31 16.29 -6.73
N LYS A 68 9.44 16.86 -7.16
CA LYS A 68 9.68 17.08 -8.58
C LYS A 68 10.42 15.87 -9.14
N LEU A 69 9.83 15.17 -10.10
CA LEU A 69 10.38 13.97 -10.76
C LEU A 69 11.85 14.13 -11.20
N LYS A 70 12.24 15.34 -11.62
CA LYS A 70 13.62 15.64 -12.04
C LYS A 70 14.67 15.50 -10.92
N ASN A 71 14.26 15.46 -9.65
CA ASN A 71 15.16 15.40 -8.49
C ASN A 71 15.37 13.96 -7.97
N ILE A 72 14.59 12.97 -8.45
CA ILE A 72 14.63 11.58 -7.95
C ILE A 72 16.01 10.92 -8.10
N GLY A 73 16.77 11.28 -9.14
CA GLY A 73 18.12 10.72 -9.35
C GLY A 73 19.25 11.42 -8.59
N GLN A 74 18.99 12.52 -7.88
CA GLN A 74 20.00 13.34 -7.22
C GLN A 74 19.97 13.24 -5.69
N THR A 75 18.93 12.61 -5.13
CA THR A 75 18.70 12.58 -3.70
C THR A 75 19.15 11.23 -3.12
N ARG A 76 20.07 11.24 -2.15
CA ARG A 76 20.48 10.04 -1.41
C ARG A 76 19.36 9.60 -0.45
N GLY A 77 19.32 8.31 -0.07
CA GLY A 77 18.23 7.69 0.71
C GLY A 77 17.82 8.45 1.98
N ASP A 78 18.79 8.94 2.76
CA ASP A 78 18.53 9.66 4.01
C ASP A 78 17.83 11.01 3.78
N SER A 79 18.22 11.74 2.73
CA SER A 79 17.54 12.99 2.39
C SER A 79 16.15 12.80 1.75
N MET A 80 15.85 11.59 1.25
CA MET A 80 14.48 11.24 0.86
C MET A 80 13.57 11.09 2.08
N LEU A 81 13.98 10.38 3.10
CA LEU A 81 13.22 10.20 4.34
C LEU A 81 12.90 11.55 5.00
N ASN A 82 13.89 12.44 5.10
CA ASN A 82 13.71 13.78 5.66
C ASN A 82 12.77 14.68 4.84
N GLN A 83 12.62 14.42 3.54
CA GLN A 83 11.63 15.10 2.70
C GLN A 83 10.22 14.53 2.87
N PHE A 84 10.07 13.28 3.33
CA PHE A 84 8.78 12.65 3.63
C PHE A 84 8.22 13.09 4.99
N ILE A 85 9.09 13.33 5.96
CA ILE A 85 8.74 13.87 7.26
C ILE A 85 8.66 15.38 7.08
N GLY A 86 7.47 15.92 6.87
CA GLY A 86 7.27 17.34 6.58
C GLY A 86 7.79 18.25 7.70
N LYS A 87 8.22 19.45 7.32
CA LYS A 87 8.68 20.48 8.27
C LYS A 87 7.54 21.21 9.00
N ASN A 88 6.32 20.98 8.59
CA ASN A 88 5.14 21.67 9.12
C ASN A 88 4.55 20.92 10.31
N ALA A 89 4.04 21.65 11.29
CA ALA A 89 3.25 21.08 12.37
C ALA A 89 2.04 20.32 11.80
N GLY A 90 1.85 19.08 12.23
CA GLY A 90 0.73 18.24 11.81
C GLY A 90 1.07 16.75 11.74
N LEU A 91 0.04 15.94 11.53
CA LEU A 91 0.20 14.51 11.44
C LEU A 91 0.64 14.10 10.05
N THR A 92 1.77 13.43 9.97
CA THR A 92 2.35 12.93 8.73
C THR A 92 1.81 11.54 8.39
N LYS A 93 1.49 11.37 7.11
CA LYS A 93 1.18 10.06 6.49
C LYS A 93 2.11 9.83 5.33
N ALA A 94 2.68 8.65 5.25
CA ALA A 94 3.53 8.24 4.15
C ALA A 94 3.27 6.78 3.75
N LEU A 95 3.40 6.50 2.46
CA LEU A 95 3.25 5.17 1.89
C LEU A 95 4.35 4.95 0.85
N VAL A 96 5.05 3.84 0.99
CA VAL A 96 5.93 3.30 -0.05
C VAL A 96 5.42 1.91 -0.42
N ASN A 97 5.23 1.66 -1.70
CA ASN A 97 4.82 0.37 -2.22
C ASN A 97 5.70 0.01 -3.41
N VAL A 98 6.44 -1.08 -3.28
CA VAL A 98 7.29 -1.64 -4.35
C VAL A 98 6.70 -2.98 -4.76
N VAL A 99 6.40 -3.14 -6.03
CA VAL A 99 5.81 -4.35 -6.60
C VAL A 99 6.65 -4.84 -7.75
N VAL A 100 7.11 -6.07 -7.64
CA VAL A 100 7.77 -6.80 -8.73
C VAL A 100 6.80 -7.87 -9.21
N HIS A 101 6.25 -7.71 -10.41
CA HIS A 101 5.50 -8.76 -11.07
C HIS A 101 6.49 -9.74 -11.71
N GLY A 102 6.43 -10.98 -11.30
CA GLY A 102 7.27 -12.06 -11.83
C GLY A 102 6.62 -12.76 -13.04
N PRO A 103 7.16 -13.91 -13.43
CA PRO A 103 6.64 -14.70 -14.55
C PRO A 103 5.16 -14.97 -14.38
N SER A 104 4.36 -14.54 -15.34
CA SER A 104 2.90 -14.63 -15.32
C SER A 104 2.38 -14.93 -16.71
N LEU A 105 1.38 -15.79 -16.82
CA LEU A 105 0.84 -16.26 -18.08
C LEU A 105 -0.69 -16.18 -18.07
N MET A 106 -1.27 -15.66 -19.14
CA MET A 106 -2.70 -15.69 -19.42
C MET A 106 -2.96 -16.49 -20.70
N ILE A 107 -4.04 -17.26 -20.72
CA ILE A 107 -4.48 -18.01 -21.90
C ILE A 107 -6.01 -17.91 -22.00
N ASN A 108 -6.51 -17.58 -23.19
CA ASN A 108 -7.92 -17.72 -23.49
C ASN A 108 -8.29 -19.20 -23.64
N THR A 109 -9.15 -19.72 -22.79
CA THR A 109 -9.64 -21.09 -22.85
C THR A 109 -10.80 -21.26 -23.83
N SER A 110 -11.49 -20.14 -24.12
CA SER A 110 -12.53 -20.06 -25.15
C SER A 110 -12.72 -18.60 -25.60
N LYS A 111 -13.63 -18.38 -26.56
CA LYS A 111 -14.05 -17.01 -26.97
C LYS A 111 -14.66 -16.21 -25.82
N LYS A 112 -15.07 -16.86 -24.72
CA LYS A 112 -15.78 -16.26 -23.59
C LYS A 112 -15.08 -16.41 -22.24
N SER A 113 -13.99 -17.14 -22.17
CA SER A 113 -13.31 -17.41 -20.89
C SER A 113 -11.80 -17.43 -21.03
N ALA A 114 -11.12 -17.06 -19.95
CA ALA A 114 -9.67 -17.07 -19.85
C ALA A 114 -9.24 -17.49 -18.43
N ILE A 115 -8.02 -18.01 -18.35
CA ILE A 115 -7.32 -18.30 -17.11
C ILE A 115 -6.00 -17.54 -17.08
N ALA A 116 -5.49 -17.26 -15.87
CA ALA A 116 -4.14 -16.77 -15.71
C ALA A 116 -3.47 -17.35 -14.47
N LEU A 117 -2.15 -17.55 -14.57
CA LEU A 117 -1.25 -17.80 -13.46
C LEU A 117 -0.37 -16.57 -13.28
N THR A 118 -0.32 -16.05 -12.08
CA THR A 118 0.43 -14.81 -11.79
C THR A 118 1.35 -15.00 -10.61
N THR A 119 2.50 -14.34 -10.67
CA THR A 119 3.42 -14.22 -9.54
C THR A 119 3.78 -12.77 -9.31
N ARG A 120 3.83 -12.33 -8.06
CA ARG A 120 4.35 -11.01 -7.70
C ARG A 120 4.95 -11.01 -6.30
N ALA A 121 5.99 -10.20 -6.10
CA ALA A 121 6.54 -9.86 -4.80
C ALA A 121 6.21 -8.41 -4.48
N ARG A 122 5.87 -8.14 -3.22
CA ARG A 122 5.49 -6.80 -2.75
C ARG A 122 6.21 -6.45 -1.46
N VAL A 123 6.64 -5.19 -1.38
CA VAL A 123 7.09 -4.59 -0.13
C VAL A 123 6.27 -3.31 0.06
N MET A 124 5.58 -3.21 1.17
CA MET A 124 4.76 -2.06 1.52
C MET A 124 5.20 -1.51 2.87
N MET A 125 5.49 -0.22 2.91
CA MET A 125 5.80 0.52 4.14
C MET A 125 4.77 1.62 4.31
N ASN A 126 4.23 1.73 5.51
CA ASN A 126 3.26 2.73 5.90
C ASN A 126 3.72 3.47 7.14
N ALA A 127 3.55 4.78 7.14
CA ALA A 127 3.64 5.62 8.32
C ALA A 127 2.35 6.43 8.43
N ASN A 128 1.69 6.40 9.59
CA ASN A 128 0.42 7.10 9.78
C ASN A 128 0.41 7.84 11.09
N ASP A 129 -0.19 9.04 11.01
CA ASP A 129 -0.44 9.93 12.11
C ASP A 129 0.82 10.24 12.95
N ILE A 130 1.98 10.25 12.28
CA ILE A 130 3.27 10.56 12.89
C ILE A 130 3.31 12.07 13.19
N ASP A 131 3.61 12.40 14.44
CA ASP A 131 3.89 13.78 14.84
C ASP A 131 5.20 14.23 14.17
N ALA A 132 5.09 15.17 13.23
CA ALA A 132 6.24 15.58 12.41
C ALA A 132 7.35 16.23 13.24
N PRO A 133 7.09 17.16 14.20
CA PRO A 133 8.10 17.69 15.08
C PRO A 133 8.87 16.62 15.86
N LEU A 134 8.17 15.65 16.46
CA LEU A 134 8.81 14.55 17.17
C LEU A 134 9.67 13.69 16.26
N ALA A 135 9.15 13.34 15.07
CA ALA A 135 9.88 12.52 14.11
C ALA A 135 11.15 13.21 13.62
N ASN A 136 11.11 14.50 13.35
CA ASN A 136 12.30 15.27 12.92
C ASN A 136 13.40 15.28 14.00
N GLN A 137 13.02 15.39 15.27
CA GLN A 137 13.99 15.34 16.36
C GLN A 137 14.66 13.97 16.49
N ILE A 138 13.91 12.89 16.25
CA ILE A 138 14.45 11.52 16.29
C ILE A 138 15.39 11.26 15.11
N THR A 139 15.10 11.84 13.93
CA THR A 139 15.81 11.44 12.69
C THR A 139 17.03 12.30 12.37
N ASP A 140 16.98 13.60 12.59
CA ASP A 140 18.06 14.52 12.20
C ASP A 140 18.46 15.52 13.29
N GLY A 141 17.85 15.45 14.48
CA GLY A 141 18.10 16.39 15.59
C GLY A 141 17.68 17.83 15.30
N SER A 142 17.05 18.07 14.16
CA SER A 142 16.69 19.41 13.70
C SER A 142 15.39 19.86 14.35
N SER A 143 15.42 21.04 15.00
CA SER A 143 14.22 21.63 15.60
C SER A 143 13.21 22.09 14.54
N GLY A 144 13.62 22.22 13.27
CA GLY A 144 12.76 22.79 12.24
C GLY A 144 12.28 24.20 12.63
N ASP A 145 11.04 24.55 12.25
CA ASP A 145 10.39 25.83 12.60
C ASP A 145 9.50 25.72 13.85
N ILE A 146 9.77 24.76 14.76
CA ILE A 146 8.99 24.61 16.01
C ILE A 146 9.58 25.44 17.14
N SER A 147 8.67 25.99 17.95
CA SER A 147 9.03 26.67 19.19
C SER A 147 8.96 25.69 20.36
N PHE A 148 9.98 25.70 21.21
CA PHE A 148 9.98 24.95 22.48
C PHE A 148 9.47 25.85 23.62
N PRO A 149 8.76 25.29 24.61
CA PRO A 149 8.34 23.89 24.71
C PRO A 149 7.21 23.55 23.72
N TYR A 150 7.28 22.37 23.07
CA TYR A 150 6.27 21.86 22.17
C TYR A 150 5.38 20.83 22.87
N THR A 151 4.06 21.04 22.86
CA THR A 151 3.10 20.12 23.48
C THR A 151 2.67 19.05 22.50
N ILE A 152 2.98 17.80 22.80
CA ILE A 152 2.49 16.62 22.09
C ILE A 152 1.15 16.22 22.71
N ASN A 153 0.09 16.32 21.93
CA ASN A 153 -1.25 15.87 22.35
C ASN A 153 -1.85 15.03 21.22
N SER A 154 -1.31 13.85 21.03
CA SER A 154 -1.76 12.93 19.99
C SER A 154 -2.87 12.04 20.51
N ASN A 155 -4.12 12.32 20.09
CA ASN A 155 -5.22 11.37 20.22
C ASN A 155 -5.15 10.31 19.09
N ALA A 156 -4.24 10.48 18.16
CA ALA A 156 -4.02 9.57 17.05
C ALA A 156 -3.06 8.45 17.46
N ASN A 157 -3.21 7.32 16.83
CA ASN A 157 -2.28 6.20 16.98
C ASN A 157 -1.18 6.35 15.94
N MET A 158 -0.02 6.83 16.36
CA MET A 158 1.16 6.83 15.50
C MET A 158 1.54 5.40 15.16
N SER A 159 1.72 5.10 13.90
CA SER A 159 2.10 3.76 13.46
C SER A 159 3.06 3.80 12.28
N VAL A 160 4.09 2.96 12.37
CA VAL A 160 5.00 2.65 11.26
C VAL A 160 4.97 1.15 11.07
N GLY A 161 4.83 0.71 9.83
CA GLY A 161 4.82 -0.71 9.50
C GLY A 161 5.47 -0.98 8.16
N ILE A 162 6.19 -2.10 8.09
CA ILE A 162 6.73 -2.66 6.85
C ILE A 162 6.26 -4.08 6.70
N ASN A 163 5.89 -4.48 5.51
CA ASN A 163 5.50 -5.84 5.20
C ASN A 163 6.01 -6.24 3.82
N GLY A 164 6.68 -7.39 3.75
CA GLY A 164 7.16 -8.01 2.53
C GLY A 164 6.55 -9.39 2.33
N TRP A 165 6.02 -9.67 1.13
CA TRP A 165 5.40 -10.96 0.81
C TRP A 165 5.42 -11.25 -0.69
N THR A 166 5.27 -12.53 -1.03
CA THR A 166 5.09 -13.02 -2.39
C THR A 166 3.68 -13.59 -2.57
N GLU A 167 3.11 -13.41 -3.74
CA GLU A 167 1.79 -13.89 -4.11
C GLU A 167 1.87 -14.81 -5.34
N TYR A 168 1.15 -15.92 -5.27
CA TYR A 168 0.92 -16.85 -6.37
C TYR A 168 -0.58 -16.89 -6.63
N GLY A 169 -1.00 -16.33 -7.78
CA GLY A 169 -2.40 -16.16 -8.11
C GLY A 169 -2.85 -17.11 -9.22
N PHE A 170 -4.05 -17.66 -9.05
CA PHE A 170 -4.81 -18.32 -10.12
C PHE A 170 -6.07 -17.51 -10.38
N SER A 171 -6.23 -17.07 -11.63
CA SER A 171 -7.38 -16.26 -12.05
C SER A 171 -8.23 -17.01 -13.07
N TYR A 172 -9.53 -16.88 -12.93
CA TYR A 172 -10.51 -17.31 -13.93
C TYR A 172 -11.47 -16.15 -14.22
N ALA A 173 -11.73 -15.87 -15.48
CA ALA A 173 -12.71 -14.89 -15.89
C ALA A 173 -13.54 -15.37 -17.05
N MET A 174 -14.80 -14.90 -17.11
CA MET A 174 -15.74 -15.27 -18.16
C MET A 174 -16.67 -14.13 -18.56
N VAL A 175 -17.12 -14.17 -19.78
CA VAL A 175 -18.23 -13.36 -20.29
C VAL A 175 -19.53 -13.96 -19.78
N ILE A 176 -20.26 -13.18 -18.98
CA ILE A 176 -21.54 -13.57 -18.37
C ILE A 176 -22.70 -13.26 -19.33
N THR A 177 -22.65 -12.08 -19.93
CA THR A 177 -23.68 -11.62 -20.88
C THR A 177 -23.04 -10.93 -22.09
N ASP A 178 -23.47 -11.33 -23.27
CA ASP A 178 -23.12 -10.68 -24.53
C ASP A 178 -24.41 -10.55 -25.34
N LYS A 179 -25.16 -9.48 -25.08
CA LYS A 179 -26.45 -9.21 -25.69
C LYS A 179 -26.39 -7.83 -26.36
N ASP A 180 -26.14 -7.86 -27.69
CA ASP A 180 -26.17 -6.66 -28.52
C ASP A 180 -25.37 -5.49 -27.91
N LYS A 181 -26.07 -4.47 -27.39
CA LYS A 181 -25.47 -3.26 -26.82
C LYS A 181 -24.90 -3.44 -25.43
N HIS A 182 -25.18 -4.55 -24.77
CA HIS A 182 -24.84 -4.79 -23.37
C HIS A 182 -23.92 -5.98 -23.22
N PHE A 183 -22.73 -5.74 -22.73
CA PHE A 183 -21.73 -6.77 -22.49
C PHE A 183 -21.29 -6.74 -21.03
N PHE A 184 -21.25 -7.90 -20.40
CA PHE A 184 -20.88 -8.02 -18.98
C PHE A 184 -20.00 -9.23 -18.77
N LYS A 185 -18.90 -9.04 -18.04
CA LYS A 185 -17.94 -10.09 -17.69
C LYS A 185 -17.54 -10.00 -16.22
N GLY A 186 -17.17 -11.14 -15.65
CA GLY A 186 -16.72 -11.27 -14.27
C GLY A 186 -15.47 -12.12 -14.16
N GLY A 187 -14.73 -11.95 -13.09
CA GLY A 187 -13.52 -12.70 -12.81
C GLY A 187 -13.23 -12.82 -11.31
N LEU A 188 -12.49 -13.85 -10.97
CA LEU A 188 -12.02 -14.18 -9.63
C LEU A 188 -10.55 -14.55 -9.70
N THR A 189 -9.76 -14.08 -8.74
CA THR A 189 -8.39 -14.54 -8.48
C THR A 189 -8.32 -15.12 -7.09
N LEU A 190 -7.77 -16.32 -6.95
CA LEU A 190 -7.39 -16.90 -5.67
C LEU A 190 -5.87 -16.79 -5.52
N LYS A 191 -5.41 -16.39 -4.34
CA LYS A 191 -4.00 -16.13 -4.06
C LYS A 191 -3.50 -17.00 -2.91
N TYR A 192 -2.39 -17.68 -3.13
CA TYR A 192 -1.55 -18.18 -2.05
C TYR A 192 -0.51 -17.11 -1.72
N LEU A 193 -0.35 -16.83 -0.43
CA LEU A 193 0.52 -15.78 0.09
C LEU A 193 1.66 -16.40 0.89
N ALA A 194 2.88 -15.96 0.62
CA ALA A 194 4.08 -16.31 1.34
C ALA A 194 4.69 -15.05 1.94
N GLY A 195 4.55 -14.86 3.26
CA GLY A 195 5.12 -13.73 3.98
C GLY A 195 6.63 -13.88 4.13
N ALA A 196 7.37 -12.85 3.75
CA ALA A 196 8.80 -12.79 3.93
C ALA A 196 9.17 -12.19 5.29
N ALA A 197 8.84 -10.93 5.50
CA ALA A 197 9.12 -10.21 6.74
C ALA A 197 8.02 -9.22 7.06
N ASN A 198 7.78 -9.01 8.35
CA ASN A 198 6.90 -7.95 8.85
C ASN A 198 7.51 -7.31 10.09
N GLY A 199 7.46 -5.97 10.16
CA GLY A 199 7.81 -5.20 11.34
C GLY A 199 6.81 -4.06 11.53
N TYR A 200 6.48 -3.74 12.78
CA TYR A 200 5.65 -2.58 13.10
C TYR A 200 6.00 -1.98 14.47
N LEU A 201 5.83 -0.67 14.56
CA LEU A 201 5.85 0.11 15.78
C LEU A 201 4.56 0.93 15.85
N ASN A 202 3.79 0.74 16.92
CA ASN A 202 2.61 1.54 17.21
C ASN A 202 2.83 2.28 18.52
N ILE A 203 2.55 3.59 18.53
CA ILE A 203 2.58 4.43 19.72
C ILE A 203 1.19 5.03 19.88
N ASN A 204 0.49 4.62 20.94
CA ASN A 204 -0.87 5.03 21.21
C ASN A 204 -0.93 6.01 22.36
N SER A 205 -1.84 7.00 22.25
CA SER A 205 -2.14 7.95 23.32
C SER A 205 -0.91 8.72 23.84
N LEU A 206 0.05 9.03 22.95
CA LEU A 206 1.22 9.81 23.32
C LEU A 206 0.79 11.24 23.71
N LYS A 207 1.13 11.63 24.91
CA LYS A 207 0.91 12.98 25.46
C LYS A 207 2.14 13.40 26.22
N GLY A 208 2.50 14.67 26.14
CA GLY A 208 3.64 15.20 26.89
C GLY A 208 4.16 16.49 26.32
N THR A 209 5.34 16.84 26.78
CA THR A 209 6.02 18.07 26.37
C THR A 209 7.40 17.69 25.85
N MET A 210 7.70 18.13 24.64
CA MET A 210 9.05 18.11 24.08
C MET A 210 9.67 19.48 24.31
N ASP A 211 10.82 19.49 24.93
CA ASP A 211 11.59 20.71 25.22
C ASP A 211 13.03 20.57 24.73
N TYR A 212 13.81 21.62 24.80
CA TYR A 212 15.18 21.66 24.26
C TYR A 212 16.18 21.98 25.35
N ASP A 213 17.27 21.26 25.40
CA ASP A 213 18.38 21.47 26.31
C ASP A 213 19.49 22.23 25.56
N ASP A 214 19.62 23.52 25.82
CA ASP A 214 20.61 24.39 25.15
C ASP A 214 22.08 23.98 25.45
N ILE A 215 22.31 23.23 26.53
CA ILE A 215 23.66 22.79 26.91
C ILE A 215 24.06 21.55 26.12
N LYS A 216 23.14 20.61 25.97
CA LYS A 216 23.35 19.39 25.21
C LYS A 216 23.06 19.57 23.71
N GLU A 217 22.38 20.64 23.34
CA GLU A 217 21.87 20.89 21.99
C GLU A 217 20.93 19.79 21.50
N GLU A 218 20.10 19.24 22.40
CA GLU A 218 19.22 18.08 22.12
C GLU A 218 17.81 18.30 22.65
N ALA A 219 16.82 17.78 21.91
CA ALA A 219 15.45 17.75 22.39
C ALA A 219 15.18 16.57 23.30
N TYR A 220 14.34 16.78 24.32
CA TYR A 220 13.94 15.74 25.25
C TYR A 220 12.44 15.78 25.51
N LEU A 221 11.89 14.61 25.88
CA LEU A 221 10.53 14.49 26.40
C LEU A 221 10.53 14.61 27.94
N GLN A 222 9.54 15.34 28.45
CA GLN A 222 9.23 15.43 29.87
C GLN A 222 7.72 15.42 30.08
N ASN A 223 7.26 15.04 31.28
CA ASN A 223 5.84 14.93 31.58
C ASN A 223 5.05 14.18 30.51
N SER A 224 5.63 13.08 30.02
CA SER A 224 5.15 12.38 28.85
C SER A 224 4.73 10.95 29.17
N THR A 225 3.57 10.57 28.65
CA THR A 225 3.00 9.22 28.80
C THR A 225 2.53 8.68 27.47
N GLY A 226 2.57 7.36 27.30
CA GLY A 226 2.10 6.69 26.09
C GLY A 226 2.19 5.17 26.20
N ASN A 227 1.61 4.48 25.21
CA ASN A 227 1.70 3.02 25.10
C ASN A 227 2.35 2.67 23.80
N MET A 228 3.37 1.82 23.83
CA MET A 228 4.14 1.40 22.66
C MET A 228 3.97 -0.09 22.44
N GLN A 229 3.86 -0.48 21.17
CA GLN A 229 3.83 -1.88 20.75
C GLN A 229 4.79 -2.07 19.58
N LEU A 230 5.74 -2.97 19.77
CA LEU A 230 6.74 -3.35 18.80
C LEU A 230 6.51 -4.81 18.40
N GLY A 231 6.46 -5.10 17.11
CA GLY A 231 6.26 -6.46 16.64
C GLY A 231 7.04 -6.78 15.40
N PHE A 232 7.71 -7.92 15.42
CA PHE A 232 8.44 -8.48 14.30
C PHE A 232 8.01 -9.91 14.02
N GLY A 233 8.10 -10.32 12.75
CA GLY A 233 7.82 -11.68 12.32
C GLY A 233 8.35 -11.95 10.92
N GLY A 234 8.56 -13.23 10.62
CA GLY A 234 9.13 -13.67 9.37
C GLY A 234 10.65 -13.75 9.40
N ILE A 235 11.28 -13.39 8.29
CA ILE A 235 12.74 -13.45 8.10
C ILE A 235 13.37 -12.21 8.75
N ASN A 236 14.51 -12.40 9.42
CA ASN A 236 15.35 -11.27 9.78
C ASN A 236 16.04 -10.73 8.52
N LEU A 237 15.89 -9.43 8.25
CA LEU A 237 16.47 -8.82 7.05
C LEU A 237 17.99 -8.63 7.15
N ASP A 238 18.55 -8.56 8.36
CA ASP A 238 19.99 -8.43 8.58
C ASP A 238 20.72 -9.75 8.30
N ASP A 239 20.03 -10.89 8.51
CA ASP A 239 20.54 -12.24 8.23
C ASP A 239 19.87 -12.86 6.99
N PHE A 240 19.53 -12.05 6.00
CA PHE A 240 18.76 -12.47 4.84
C PHE A 240 19.56 -13.45 3.95
N GLU A 241 19.03 -14.66 3.79
CA GLU A 241 19.45 -15.62 2.79
C GLU A 241 18.34 -15.87 1.75
N PRO A 242 18.64 -15.84 0.43
CA PRO A 242 17.63 -16.00 -0.63
C PRO A 242 16.78 -17.28 -0.52
N ASN A 243 17.35 -18.36 0.04
CA ASN A 243 16.64 -19.65 0.27
C ASN A 243 15.51 -19.50 1.30
N GLN A 244 15.59 -18.54 2.22
CA GLN A 244 14.58 -18.28 3.24
C GLN A 244 13.26 -17.78 2.63
N LEU A 245 13.30 -17.12 1.47
CA LEU A 245 12.09 -16.73 0.72
C LEU A 245 11.27 -17.95 0.29
N LEU A 246 11.90 -19.10 0.13
CA LEU A 246 11.25 -20.36 -0.24
C LEU A 246 10.79 -21.17 0.97
N ALA A 247 11.15 -20.77 2.18
CA ALA A 247 10.81 -21.51 3.40
C ALA A 247 9.33 -21.42 3.79
N PHE A 248 8.57 -20.45 3.24
CA PHE A 248 7.11 -20.27 3.41
C PHE A 248 6.62 -20.42 4.87
N LYS A 249 7.42 -19.96 5.85
CA LYS A 249 7.05 -20.05 7.28
C LYS A 249 5.78 -19.25 7.57
N SER A 250 5.66 -18.08 6.98
CA SER A 250 4.48 -17.20 7.08
C SER A 250 3.59 -17.40 5.86
N ARG A 251 2.32 -17.76 6.09
CA ARG A 251 1.39 -18.13 5.02
C ARG A 251 0.10 -17.38 5.12
N GLY A 252 -0.58 -17.24 4.00
CA GLY A 252 -1.89 -16.64 3.94
C GLY A 252 -2.64 -17.02 2.67
N ILE A 253 -3.88 -16.61 2.64
CA ILE A 253 -4.73 -16.70 1.45
C ILE A 253 -5.31 -15.33 1.15
N GLY A 254 -5.52 -15.07 -0.12
CA GLY A 254 -6.17 -13.86 -0.59
C GLY A 254 -7.06 -14.12 -1.80
N ALA A 255 -7.88 -13.14 -2.12
CA ALA A 255 -8.74 -13.19 -3.30
C ALA A 255 -8.95 -11.79 -3.88
N ASP A 256 -9.19 -11.74 -5.19
CA ASP A 256 -9.71 -10.58 -5.89
C ASP A 256 -10.98 -10.98 -6.63
N ILE A 257 -11.97 -10.08 -6.67
CA ILE A 257 -13.23 -10.28 -7.39
C ILE A 257 -13.47 -9.03 -8.23
N GLY A 258 -13.83 -9.22 -9.51
CA GLY A 258 -14.05 -8.08 -10.36
C GLY A 258 -15.09 -8.30 -11.43
N PHE A 259 -15.68 -7.20 -11.85
CA PHE A 259 -16.70 -7.13 -12.90
C PHE A 259 -16.41 -6.00 -13.86
N VAL A 260 -16.77 -6.19 -15.12
CA VAL A 260 -16.68 -5.16 -16.15
C VAL A 260 -17.97 -5.17 -16.97
N TYR A 261 -18.53 -3.98 -17.11
CA TYR A 261 -19.66 -3.71 -18.00
C TYR A 261 -19.19 -2.85 -19.17
N GLU A 262 -19.63 -3.20 -20.39
CA GLU A 262 -19.40 -2.41 -21.60
C GLU A 262 -20.73 -2.08 -22.28
N PHE A 263 -20.91 -0.80 -22.60
CA PHE A 263 -21.98 -0.35 -23.48
C PHE A 263 -21.45 -0.23 -24.92
N ARG A 264 -22.01 -1.00 -25.82
CA ARG A 264 -21.59 -1.17 -27.23
C ARG A 264 -22.71 -0.74 -28.19
N PRO A 265 -23.02 0.57 -28.33
CA PRO A 265 -24.18 1.04 -29.13
C PRO A 265 -24.08 0.65 -30.60
N ASP A 266 -22.88 0.56 -31.14
CA ASP A 266 -22.58 0.25 -32.54
C ASP A 266 -22.14 -1.22 -32.73
N TYR A 267 -22.66 -2.15 -31.93
CA TYR A 267 -22.22 -3.54 -31.92
C TYR A 267 -22.26 -4.21 -33.31
N ASP A 268 -23.24 -3.86 -34.17
CA ASP A 268 -23.37 -4.40 -35.53
C ASP A 268 -22.17 -4.12 -36.43
N LYS A 269 -21.48 -2.98 -36.22
CA LYS A 269 -20.30 -2.61 -37.02
C LYS A 269 -19.09 -3.53 -36.75
N TYR A 270 -19.12 -4.32 -35.68
CA TYR A 270 -18.05 -5.21 -35.27
C TYR A 270 -18.34 -6.68 -35.60
N ARG A 271 -19.45 -6.96 -36.30
CA ARG A 271 -19.81 -8.28 -36.79
C ARG A 271 -19.08 -8.56 -38.09
N LEU A 272 -18.51 -9.74 -38.23
CA LEU A 272 -17.88 -10.23 -39.45
C LEU A 272 -18.92 -10.96 -40.32
N ASP A 273 -18.61 -11.18 -41.62
CA ASP A 273 -19.49 -11.84 -42.57
C ASP A 273 -19.85 -13.29 -42.17
N ASP A 274 -18.99 -13.96 -41.38
CA ASP A 274 -19.24 -15.27 -40.79
C ASP A 274 -20.07 -15.27 -39.50
N ASN A 275 -20.69 -14.14 -39.19
CA ASN A 275 -21.42 -13.88 -37.93
C ASN A 275 -20.56 -13.95 -36.64
N SER A 276 -19.24 -14.00 -36.75
CA SER A 276 -18.35 -13.84 -35.61
C SER A 276 -18.12 -12.37 -35.29
N TRP A 277 -17.52 -12.12 -34.12
CA TRP A 277 -17.20 -10.77 -33.67
C TRP A 277 -15.72 -10.45 -33.90
N ARG A 278 -15.41 -9.23 -34.26
CA ARG A 278 -14.04 -8.73 -34.30
C ARG A 278 -13.40 -8.79 -32.92
N ASN A 279 -12.21 -9.38 -32.84
CA ASN A 279 -11.42 -9.54 -31.62
C ASN A 279 -10.22 -8.61 -31.56
N ASP A 280 -9.98 -7.82 -32.61
CA ASP A 280 -8.80 -6.98 -32.82
C ASP A 280 -9.00 -5.54 -32.34
N MET A 281 -10.19 -5.16 -31.88
CA MET A 281 -10.49 -3.78 -31.47
C MET A 281 -11.46 -3.70 -30.29
N ASN A 282 -11.43 -2.55 -29.60
CA ASN A 282 -12.42 -2.22 -28.59
C ASN A 282 -13.76 -1.90 -29.23
N LYS A 283 -14.85 -2.42 -28.65
CA LYS A 283 -16.21 -2.33 -29.19
C LYS A 283 -17.10 -1.38 -28.36
N TYR A 284 -16.62 -0.95 -27.20
CA TYR A 284 -17.42 -0.14 -26.28
C TYR A 284 -17.36 1.35 -26.60
N LYS A 285 -18.47 2.02 -26.31
CA LYS A 285 -18.56 3.46 -26.16
C LYS A 285 -18.25 3.89 -24.72
N LEU A 286 -18.72 3.10 -23.75
CA LEU A 286 -18.44 3.24 -22.32
C LEU A 286 -18.08 1.87 -21.77
N ARG A 287 -17.03 1.81 -20.97
CA ARG A 287 -16.63 0.67 -20.17
C ARG A 287 -16.56 1.11 -18.71
N VAL A 288 -17.12 0.31 -17.79
CA VAL A 288 -17.03 0.51 -16.35
C VAL A 288 -16.55 -0.76 -15.70
N GLY A 289 -15.48 -0.65 -14.92
CA GLY A 289 -14.92 -1.74 -14.13
C GLY A 289 -15.10 -1.48 -12.63
N VAL A 290 -15.42 -2.54 -11.89
CA VAL A 290 -15.45 -2.53 -10.42
C VAL A 290 -14.73 -3.77 -9.93
N ALA A 291 -13.82 -3.61 -8.97
CA ALA A 291 -13.09 -4.73 -8.38
C ALA A 291 -12.87 -4.53 -6.88
N LEU A 292 -13.02 -5.64 -6.13
CA LEU A 292 -12.51 -5.78 -4.77
C LEU A 292 -11.19 -6.53 -4.86
N LEU A 293 -10.13 -5.90 -4.42
CA LEU A 293 -8.75 -6.40 -4.54
C LEU A 293 -8.15 -6.67 -3.17
N ASP A 294 -7.21 -7.63 -3.13
CA ASP A 294 -6.40 -7.94 -1.96
C ASP A 294 -7.22 -8.29 -0.71
N LEU A 295 -8.34 -9.02 -0.88
CA LEU A 295 -9.09 -9.57 0.24
C LEU A 295 -8.28 -10.71 0.88
N GLY A 296 -7.96 -10.61 2.18
CA GLY A 296 -7.22 -11.68 2.86
C GLY A 296 -6.21 -11.19 3.88
N SER A 297 -5.40 -12.12 4.37
CA SER A 297 -4.37 -11.83 5.36
C SER A 297 -3.23 -12.84 5.33
N LEU A 298 -2.07 -12.41 5.84
CA LEU A 298 -0.91 -13.22 6.16
C LEU A 298 -0.87 -13.52 7.66
N GLN A 299 -0.41 -14.68 8.04
CA GLN A 299 -0.13 -15.04 9.43
C GLN A 299 1.37 -15.16 9.64
N TYR A 300 1.92 -14.37 10.56
CA TYR A 300 3.32 -14.40 10.95
C TYR A 300 3.49 -15.07 12.31
N GLU A 301 4.59 -15.76 12.49
CA GLU A 301 5.11 -16.14 13.81
C GLU A 301 5.81 -14.92 14.42
N ARG A 302 5.44 -14.59 15.67
CA ARG A 302 6.02 -13.45 16.38
C ARG A 302 7.42 -13.79 16.85
N ASP A 303 8.36 -12.94 16.50
CA ASP A 303 9.69 -12.97 17.10
C ASP A 303 9.61 -12.35 18.51
N MET A 304 9.65 -13.20 19.51
CA MET A 304 9.53 -12.80 20.91
C MET A 304 10.80 -12.10 21.44
N GLN A 305 11.92 -12.25 20.76
CA GLN A 305 13.19 -11.61 21.16
C GLN A 305 13.21 -10.14 20.74
N ARG A 306 12.54 -9.81 19.61
CA ARG A 306 12.49 -8.46 19.06
C ARG A 306 11.17 -7.75 19.31
N SER A 307 10.12 -8.46 19.74
CA SER A 307 8.78 -7.91 19.95
C SER A 307 8.51 -7.62 21.42
N GLY A 308 7.82 -6.52 21.70
CA GLY A 308 7.47 -6.11 23.07
C GLY A 308 6.30 -5.12 23.11
N ALA A 309 5.83 -4.86 24.32
CA ALA A 309 4.91 -3.76 24.59
C ALA A 309 5.38 -3.03 25.84
N TYR A 310 5.26 -1.71 25.82
CA TYR A 310 5.77 -0.84 26.88
C TYR A 310 4.78 0.26 27.19
N ASN A 311 4.71 0.63 28.46
CA ASN A 311 4.15 1.89 28.90
C ASN A 311 5.29 2.87 29.06
N MET A 312 5.23 3.98 28.35
CA MET A 312 6.14 5.10 28.52
C MET A 312 5.59 6.01 29.63
N ASP A 313 6.42 6.32 30.60
CA ASP A 313 6.10 7.24 31.71
C ASP A 313 7.37 8.05 32.04
N ILE A 314 7.39 9.29 31.60
CA ILE A 314 8.50 10.24 31.82
C ILE A 314 7.94 11.35 32.69
N THR A 315 7.95 11.17 34.00
CA THR A 315 7.38 12.09 34.95
C THR A 315 8.42 12.64 35.93
N GLY A 316 8.09 13.75 36.61
CA GLY A 316 8.99 14.41 37.57
C GLY A 316 10.19 15.09 36.87
N PRO A 317 11.41 14.96 37.45
CA PRO A 317 12.61 15.61 36.92
C PRO A 317 13.23 14.85 35.74
N GLU A 318 12.67 13.69 35.39
CA GLU A 318 13.19 12.82 34.32
C GLU A 318 13.10 13.47 32.95
N LYS A 319 14.16 13.33 32.15
CA LYS A 319 14.27 13.79 30.78
C LYS A 319 14.71 12.62 29.92
N TRP A 320 13.95 12.33 28.89
CA TRP A 320 14.36 11.35 27.89
C TRP A 320 14.74 12.05 26.59
N TYR A 321 16.02 11.95 26.19
CA TYR A 321 16.53 12.56 24.97
C TYR A 321 16.16 11.71 23.75
N VAL A 322 15.35 12.27 22.87
CA VAL A 322 14.70 11.51 21.79
C VAL A 322 15.67 11.07 20.68
N ASN A 323 16.76 11.80 20.51
CA ASN A 323 17.82 11.46 19.55
C ASN A 323 18.60 10.21 19.93
N GLU A 324 18.53 9.72 21.18
CA GLU A 324 19.10 8.42 21.54
C GLU A 324 18.55 7.27 20.69
N LEU A 325 17.32 7.41 20.13
CA LEU A 325 16.77 6.42 19.22
C LEU A 325 17.39 6.44 17.82
N SER A 326 18.02 7.54 17.41
CA SER A 326 18.64 7.64 16.08
C SER A 326 19.76 6.65 15.86
N ASP A 327 20.47 6.32 16.94
CA ASP A 327 21.62 5.41 16.94
C ASP A 327 21.24 3.95 17.25
N VAL A 328 19.95 3.69 17.55
CA VAL A 328 19.47 2.35 17.87
C VAL A 328 19.02 1.63 16.59
N ALA A 329 19.65 0.52 16.28
CA ALA A 329 19.20 -0.34 15.19
C ALA A 329 17.76 -0.83 15.45
N VAL A 330 16.98 -0.99 14.40
CA VAL A 330 15.57 -1.40 14.50
C VAL A 330 15.43 -2.73 15.26
N ASP A 331 16.37 -3.65 15.07
CA ASP A 331 16.40 -4.95 15.75
C ASP A 331 16.75 -4.86 17.23
N ASP A 332 17.41 -3.78 17.67
CA ASP A 332 17.82 -3.54 19.04
C ASP A 332 16.81 -2.68 19.84
N LEU A 333 15.74 -2.19 19.22
CA LEU A 333 14.74 -1.34 19.87
C LEU A 333 14.17 -1.98 21.14
N LYS A 334 13.88 -3.29 21.12
CA LYS A 334 13.40 -4.00 22.29
C LYS A 334 14.42 -3.98 23.43
N ASN A 335 15.67 -4.24 23.12
CA ASN A 335 16.77 -4.21 24.10
C ASN A 335 16.95 -2.80 24.68
N TYR A 336 16.86 -1.77 23.84
CA TYR A 336 16.90 -0.38 24.28
C TYR A 336 15.79 -0.10 25.30
N PHE A 337 14.54 -0.45 25.02
CA PHE A 337 13.43 -0.24 25.95
C PHE A 337 13.56 -1.06 27.23
N ASP A 338 14.02 -2.31 27.15
CA ASP A 338 14.23 -3.18 28.31
C ASP A 338 15.34 -2.65 29.25
N THR A 339 16.34 -1.95 28.70
CA THR A 339 17.45 -1.38 29.47
C THR A 339 17.20 0.03 30.02
N HIS A 340 16.05 0.64 29.67
CA HIS A 340 15.64 1.95 30.17
C HIS A 340 14.31 1.90 30.97
N PRO A 341 14.24 1.08 32.05
CA PRO A 341 12.99 0.87 32.80
C PRO A 341 12.49 2.13 33.53
N GLN A 342 13.35 3.15 33.70
CA GLN A 342 12.96 4.45 34.23
C GLN A 342 11.98 5.19 33.32
N TYR A 343 12.01 4.92 32.01
CA TYR A 343 11.11 5.55 31.01
C TYR A 343 10.10 4.57 30.45
N PHE A 344 10.47 3.26 30.37
CA PHE A 344 9.68 2.24 29.67
C PHE A 344 9.45 1.03 30.58
N THR A 345 8.23 0.89 31.06
CA THR A 345 7.84 -0.28 31.86
C THR A 345 7.14 -1.30 30.97
N PRO A 346 7.32 -2.62 31.21
CA PRO A 346 6.61 -3.63 30.43
C PRO A 346 5.09 -3.40 30.44
N GLY A 347 4.53 -3.29 29.26
CA GLY A 347 3.10 -3.17 29.05
C GLY A 347 2.43 -4.52 28.90
N THR A 348 1.11 -4.53 28.70
CA THR A 348 0.37 -5.75 28.39
C THR A 348 0.78 -6.22 26.99
N ALA A 349 1.82 -7.03 26.93
CA ALA A 349 2.25 -7.63 25.67
C ALA A 349 1.21 -8.64 25.20
N ASN A 350 0.97 -8.69 23.90
CA ASN A 350 0.31 -9.82 23.30
C ASN A 350 1.21 -11.04 23.45
N SER A 351 0.84 -11.95 24.32
CA SER A 351 1.48 -13.26 24.50
C SER A 351 1.24 -14.21 23.31
N GLU A 352 0.50 -13.77 22.29
CA GLU A 352 0.23 -14.57 21.12
C GLU A 352 1.49 -14.79 20.30
N LYS A 353 1.83 -16.06 20.11
CA LYS A 353 2.97 -16.50 19.28
C LYS A 353 2.77 -16.20 17.79
N LYS A 354 1.56 -15.91 17.37
CA LYS A 354 1.20 -15.64 15.97
C LYS A 354 0.29 -14.42 15.88
N TYR A 355 0.43 -13.67 14.80
CA TYR A 355 -0.43 -12.54 14.51
C TYR A 355 -0.74 -12.45 13.01
N LYS A 356 -1.84 -11.78 12.68
CA LYS A 356 -2.29 -11.60 11.30
C LYS A 356 -2.00 -10.19 10.82
N VAL A 357 -1.56 -10.08 9.57
CA VAL A 357 -1.39 -8.84 8.83
C VAL A 357 -2.38 -8.86 7.67
N ALA A 358 -3.32 -7.93 7.65
CA ALA A 358 -4.26 -7.81 6.55
C ALA A 358 -3.54 -7.43 5.26
N LEU A 359 -4.02 -7.94 4.12
CA LEU A 359 -3.66 -7.40 2.81
C LEU A 359 -4.25 -5.99 2.65
N PRO A 360 -3.69 -5.15 1.77
CA PRO A 360 -4.21 -3.80 1.51
C PRO A 360 -5.52 -3.84 0.71
N SER A 361 -6.55 -4.41 1.32
CA SER A 361 -7.86 -4.60 0.69
C SER A 361 -8.42 -3.28 0.20
N SER A 362 -8.89 -3.26 -1.03
CA SER A 362 -9.36 -2.04 -1.67
C SER A 362 -10.52 -2.27 -2.63
N LEU A 363 -11.37 -1.25 -2.76
CA LEU A 363 -12.36 -1.12 -3.83
C LEU A 363 -11.77 -0.27 -4.94
N ARG A 364 -11.66 -0.83 -6.13
CA ARG A 364 -11.26 -0.12 -7.34
C ARG A 364 -12.45 0.07 -8.26
N VAL A 365 -12.59 1.29 -8.80
CA VAL A 365 -13.59 1.62 -9.82
C VAL A 365 -12.88 2.34 -10.95
N ASP A 366 -13.13 1.93 -12.18
CA ASP A 366 -12.65 2.61 -13.37
C ASP A 366 -13.76 2.81 -14.40
N ALA A 367 -13.66 3.89 -15.16
CA ALA A 367 -14.53 4.17 -16.29
C ALA A 367 -13.68 4.65 -17.47
N ASP A 368 -13.94 4.08 -18.65
CA ASP A 368 -13.26 4.40 -19.88
C ASP A 368 -14.29 4.77 -20.96
N TYR A 369 -14.17 5.97 -21.49
CA TYR A 369 -15.11 6.50 -22.48
C TYR A 369 -14.41 6.73 -23.82
N HIS A 370 -14.90 6.05 -24.86
CA HIS A 370 -14.47 6.23 -26.25
C HIS A 370 -15.12 7.50 -26.81
N PHE A 371 -14.33 8.55 -26.95
CA PHE A 371 -14.85 9.83 -27.46
C PHE A 371 -15.05 9.81 -28.97
N ASN A 372 -13.98 9.69 -29.75
CA ASN A 372 -14.00 9.63 -31.21
C ASN A 372 -12.63 9.20 -31.78
N LYS A 373 -12.61 8.49 -32.92
CA LYS A 373 -11.40 8.18 -33.74
C LYS A 373 -10.18 7.68 -32.94
N GLY A 374 -10.41 6.78 -31.98
CA GLY A 374 -9.32 6.21 -31.17
C GLY A 374 -8.93 7.06 -29.96
N VAL A 375 -9.66 8.14 -29.63
CA VAL A 375 -9.48 8.93 -28.43
C VAL A 375 -10.33 8.37 -27.30
N TYR A 376 -9.70 8.04 -26.19
CA TYR A 376 -10.34 7.54 -24.97
C TYR A 376 -10.06 8.47 -23.80
N ILE A 377 -11.00 8.57 -22.88
CA ILE A 377 -10.85 9.27 -21.61
C ILE A 377 -11.10 8.28 -20.51
N ASN A 378 -10.05 8.02 -19.71
CA ASN A 378 -10.11 7.12 -18.58
C ASN A 378 -10.10 7.88 -17.25
N VAL A 379 -10.93 7.41 -16.32
CA VAL A 379 -10.94 7.83 -14.92
C VAL A 379 -10.93 6.57 -14.06
N ALA A 380 -10.03 6.50 -13.12
CA ALA A 380 -9.96 5.41 -12.16
C ALA A 380 -9.77 5.94 -10.74
N GLY A 381 -10.32 5.23 -9.77
CA GLY A 381 -10.16 5.51 -8.35
C GLY A 381 -10.00 4.22 -7.56
N GLN A 382 -9.27 4.30 -6.46
CA GLN A 382 -9.08 3.19 -5.53
C GLN A 382 -9.31 3.70 -4.10
N LEU A 383 -10.13 2.98 -3.35
CA LEU A 383 -10.47 3.27 -1.96
C LEU A 383 -9.95 2.13 -1.08
N SER A 384 -9.12 2.44 -0.09
CA SER A 384 -8.71 1.47 0.93
C SER A 384 -9.90 1.04 1.79
N LEU A 385 -10.01 -0.26 2.03
CA LEU A 385 -11.00 -0.86 2.92
C LEU A 385 -10.39 -1.27 4.26
N VAL A 386 -9.09 -1.09 4.43
CA VAL A 386 -8.36 -1.41 5.66
C VAL A 386 -8.11 -0.13 6.43
N ASN A 387 -8.48 -0.12 7.71
CA ASN A 387 -8.19 0.98 8.60
C ASN A 387 -6.79 0.85 9.19
N ALA A 388 -6.13 1.98 9.39
CA ALA A 388 -4.81 2.06 10.03
C ALA A 388 -4.80 1.71 11.54
N SER A 389 -5.96 1.41 12.11
CA SER A 389 -6.12 1.04 13.51
C SER A 389 -5.89 -0.45 13.71
N GLY A 390 -4.69 -0.90 13.94
CA GLY A 390 -4.41 -2.31 14.17
C GLY A 390 -2.97 -2.56 14.60
N LYS A 391 -2.71 -3.77 15.12
CA LYS A 391 -1.37 -4.17 15.58
C LYS A 391 -0.39 -4.36 14.44
N ALA A 392 -0.90 -4.80 13.28
CA ALA A 392 -0.14 -4.93 12.05
C ALA A 392 -1.10 -4.79 10.87
N TRP A 393 -0.80 -3.94 9.90
CA TRP A 393 -1.71 -3.60 8.82
C TRP A 393 -0.95 -3.12 7.58
N ASN A 394 -1.63 -3.25 6.42
CA ASN A 394 -1.23 -2.63 5.17
C ASN A 394 -2.41 -1.81 4.65
N SER A 395 -2.15 -0.61 4.14
CA SER A 395 -3.18 0.27 3.60
C SER A 395 -2.63 1.08 2.43
N TYR A 396 -3.50 1.43 1.50
CA TYR A 396 -3.22 2.42 0.45
C TYR A 396 -3.62 3.83 0.89
#